data_dadcea95b3d9892a96edb2c30b981925
#
_entry.id   dadcea95b3d9892a96edb2c30b981925
#
_cell.length_a   1.000
_cell.length_b   1.000
_cell.length_c   1.000
_cell.angle_alpha   90.00
_cell.angle_beta   90.00
_cell.angle_gamma   90.00
#
_symmetry.space_group_name_H-M   'P 1'
#
loop_
_entity.id
_entity.type
_entity.pdbx_description
1 polymer ?
#
loop_
_entity_poly.entity_id
_entity_poly.type
_entity_poly.pdbx_seq_one_letter_code
_entity_poly.pdbx_strand_id
1 'polypeptide(L)'
;AARPYVYVPFFQSYRSDMMLHTRGPVPVEALVEQARGFVTSVDPELPILFARPLTELTMGAFLFLNLMATMLLVFGAVGMALAVLGTYGLVSYTVTQSTREIGIRMALGASGRSVVREFLGRGLSLGLTGAALGLAVSFGVGRLLGSVLFGVGPTDAVSFARALAIVLGGVIVATVVPAWRAARTDPLRALRQP
;
A
#
# COMPACT_ATOMS: atom_id res chain seq x y z
N ALA A 1 -10.74 -16.36 -9.29
CA ALA A 1 -11.23 -17.68 -9.70
C ALA A 1 -12.29 -18.11 -8.68
N ALA A 2 -13.48 -18.51 -9.15
CA ALA A 2 -14.52 -19.09 -8.30
C ALA A 2 -13.98 -20.39 -7.66
N ARG A 3 -14.10 -20.48 -6.34
CA ARG A 3 -13.76 -21.74 -5.66
C ARG A 3 -14.83 -22.78 -5.96
N PRO A 4 -14.48 -24.03 -6.26
CA PRO A 4 -15.47 -25.06 -6.39
C PRO A 4 -16.13 -25.31 -5.04
N TYR A 5 -17.45 -25.24 -4.99
CA TYR A 5 -18.26 -25.58 -3.83
C TYR A 5 -18.99 -26.89 -4.11
N VAL A 6 -18.99 -27.79 -3.14
CA VAL A 6 -19.78 -29.02 -3.18
C VAL A 6 -20.93 -28.86 -2.19
N TYR A 7 -22.15 -28.97 -2.69
CA TYR A 7 -23.33 -29.01 -1.87
C TYR A 7 -23.66 -30.45 -1.50
N VAL A 8 -23.65 -30.74 -0.23
CA VAL A 8 -23.97 -32.08 0.29
C VAL A 8 -25.34 -31.99 0.95
N PRO A 9 -26.32 -32.89 0.62
CA PRO A 9 -27.61 -32.93 1.29
C PRO A 9 -27.47 -33.15 2.81
N PHE A 10 -28.28 -32.49 3.60
CA PHE A 10 -28.25 -32.56 5.06
C PHE A 10 -28.27 -33.99 5.60
N PHE A 11 -29.10 -34.87 5.00
CA PHE A 11 -29.20 -36.27 5.41
C PHE A 11 -27.97 -37.13 5.14
N GLN A 12 -27.04 -36.66 4.28
CA GLN A 12 -25.76 -37.33 4.01
C GLN A 12 -24.62 -36.85 4.91
N SER A 13 -24.73 -35.65 5.48
CA SER A 13 -23.73 -35.07 6.36
C SER A 13 -24.42 -34.28 7.45
N TYR A 14 -24.85 -34.98 8.51
CA TYR A 14 -25.47 -34.33 9.67
C TYR A 14 -24.51 -33.42 10.38
N ARG A 15 -24.93 -32.19 10.67
CA ARG A 15 -24.24 -31.25 11.54
C ARG A 15 -25.17 -30.78 12.63
N SER A 16 -24.68 -30.71 13.85
CA SER A 16 -25.45 -30.22 15.00
C SER A 16 -25.66 -28.71 14.98
N ASP A 17 -24.84 -27.99 14.19
CA ASP A 17 -24.95 -26.55 13.98
C ASP A 17 -25.43 -26.26 12.56
N MET A 18 -26.52 -25.53 12.42
CA MET A 18 -27.08 -25.09 11.15
C MET A 18 -27.26 -23.59 11.12
N MET A 19 -27.01 -22.98 9.97
CA MET A 19 -27.28 -21.57 9.75
C MET A 19 -28.46 -21.42 8.79
N LEU A 20 -29.55 -20.85 9.30
CA LEU A 20 -30.71 -20.53 8.51
C LEU A 20 -30.59 -19.13 7.91
N HIS A 21 -30.55 -19.05 6.59
CA HIS A 21 -30.56 -17.77 5.87
C HIS A 21 -31.99 -17.47 5.40
N THR A 22 -32.56 -16.35 5.89
CA THR A 22 -33.86 -15.86 5.45
C THR A 22 -33.70 -14.56 4.67
N ARG A 23 -34.50 -14.39 3.62
CA ARG A 23 -34.62 -13.17 2.84
C ARG A 23 -36.09 -12.85 2.59
N GLY A 24 -36.50 -11.62 2.84
CA GLY A 24 -37.88 -11.18 2.62
C GLY A 24 -37.98 -9.68 2.33
N PRO A 25 -39.14 -9.20 1.92
CA PRO A 25 -39.41 -7.79 1.63
C PRO A 25 -39.71 -6.94 2.87
N VAL A 26 -39.53 -7.49 4.07
CA VAL A 26 -39.79 -6.81 5.35
C VAL A 26 -38.48 -6.34 6.01
N PRO A 27 -38.58 -5.39 6.97
CA PRO A 27 -37.39 -4.96 7.72
C PRO A 27 -36.67 -6.13 8.38
N VAL A 28 -35.34 -6.02 8.49
CA VAL A 28 -34.50 -7.12 8.95
C VAL A 28 -34.84 -7.55 10.38
N GLU A 29 -35.18 -6.60 11.22
CA GLU A 29 -35.59 -6.83 12.62
C GLU A 29 -36.86 -7.71 12.69
N ALA A 30 -37.82 -7.43 11.82
CA ALA A 30 -39.02 -8.22 11.73
C ALA A 30 -38.76 -9.62 11.18
N LEU A 31 -37.84 -9.77 10.23
CA LEU A 31 -37.42 -11.10 9.74
C LEU A 31 -36.74 -11.93 10.83
N VAL A 32 -35.89 -11.31 11.62
CA VAL A 32 -35.23 -11.98 12.75
C VAL A 32 -36.23 -12.48 13.76
N GLU A 33 -37.23 -11.65 14.10
CA GLU A 33 -38.30 -12.03 15.07
C GLU A 33 -39.20 -13.13 14.53
N GLN A 34 -39.59 -13.05 13.25
CA GLN A 34 -40.34 -14.09 12.58
C GLN A 34 -39.59 -15.42 12.53
N ALA A 35 -38.29 -15.38 12.17
CA ALA A 35 -37.45 -16.57 12.12
C ALA A 35 -37.27 -17.20 13.50
N ARG A 36 -37.11 -16.37 14.54
CA ARG A 36 -37.07 -16.83 15.95
C ARG A 36 -38.37 -17.48 16.36
N GLY A 37 -39.50 -16.82 16.12
CA GLY A 37 -40.80 -17.35 16.42
C GLY A 37 -41.11 -18.68 15.72
N PHE A 38 -40.69 -18.81 14.45
CA PHE A 38 -40.84 -20.06 13.71
C PHE A 38 -39.99 -21.20 14.32
N VAL A 39 -38.71 -20.97 14.62
CA VAL A 39 -37.84 -21.99 15.24
C VAL A 39 -38.42 -22.44 16.59
N THR A 40 -38.82 -21.50 17.44
CA THR A 40 -39.41 -21.80 18.75
C THR A 40 -40.75 -22.54 18.64
N SER A 41 -41.52 -22.31 17.56
CA SER A 41 -42.76 -23.04 17.33
C SER A 41 -42.55 -24.50 16.89
N VAL A 42 -41.43 -24.79 16.27
CA VAL A 42 -41.04 -26.15 15.83
C VAL A 42 -40.45 -26.94 17.00
N ASP A 43 -39.55 -26.35 17.74
CA ASP A 43 -38.93 -26.93 18.92
C ASP A 43 -38.48 -25.83 19.89
N PRO A 44 -39.18 -25.70 21.06
CA PRO A 44 -38.83 -24.70 22.06
C PRO A 44 -37.47 -24.91 22.74
N GLU A 45 -36.93 -26.14 22.70
CA GLU A 45 -35.64 -26.48 23.32
C GLU A 45 -34.40 -26.20 22.41
N LEU A 46 -34.64 -25.88 21.14
CA LEU A 46 -33.55 -25.54 20.20
C LEU A 46 -32.90 -24.21 20.58
N PRO A 47 -31.61 -24.22 20.96
CA PRO A 47 -30.90 -22.99 21.30
C PRO A 47 -30.62 -22.17 20.05
N ILE A 48 -31.13 -20.95 19.97
CA ILE A 48 -30.80 -19.98 18.92
C ILE A 48 -29.55 -19.23 19.38
N LEU A 49 -28.37 -19.64 18.91
CA LEU A 49 -27.12 -19.07 19.31
C LEU A 49 -26.92 -17.64 18.77
N PHE A 50 -27.29 -17.40 17.51
CA PHE A 50 -27.19 -16.12 16.86
C PHE A 50 -28.37 -15.86 15.92
N ALA A 51 -29.04 -14.73 16.11
CA ALA A 51 -30.04 -14.22 15.17
C ALA A 51 -29.70 -12.77 14.87
N ARG A 52 -28.92 -12.54 13.81
CA ARG A 52 -28.38 -11.24 13.43
C ARG A 52 -28.48 -11.02 11.92
N PRO A 53 -28.58 -9.76 11.47
CA PRO A 53 -28.45 -9.42 10.06
C PRO A 53 -27.12 -9.94 9.49
N LEU A 54 -27.16 -10.48 8.27
CA LEU A 54 -25.94 -10.95 7.59
C LEU A 54 -24.95 -9.82 7.38
N THR A 55 -25.42 -8.58 7.27
CA THR A 55 -24.60 -7.37 7.18
C THR A 55 -23.75 -7.14 8.42
N GLU A 56 -24.24 -7.44 9.62
CA GLU A 56 -23.43 -7.32 10.84
C GLU A 56 -22.31 -8.35 10.92
N LEU A 57 -22.58 -9.58 10.48
CA LEU A 57 -21.56 -10.64 10.42
C LEU A 57 -20.44 -10.30 9.43
N THR A 58 -20.80 -9.66 8.32
CA THR A 58 -19.81 -9.23 7.32
C THR A 58 -19.10 -7.94 7.73
N MET A 59 -19.77 -7.00 8.39
CA MET A 59 -19.16 -5.74 8.85
C MET A 59 -17.95 -5.97 9.77
N GLY A 60 -18.01 -6.94 10.69
CA GLY A 60 -16.87 -7.23 11.57
C GLY A 60 -15.62 -7.66 10.81
N ALA A 61 -15.78 -8.51 9.79
CA ALA A 61 -14.68 -8.93 8.94
C ALA A 61 -14.13 -7.77 8.07
N PHE A 62 -15.03 -6.95 7.51
CA PHE A 62 -14.65 -5.77 6.73
C PHE A 62 -13.98 -4.69 7.59
N LEU A 63 -14.44 -4.48 8.83
CA LEU A 63 -13.82 -3.53 9.75
C LEU A 63 -12.37 -3.91 10.02
N PHE A 64 -12.10 -5.17 10.33
CA PHE A 64 -10.74 -5.67 10.56
C PHE A 64 -9.85 -5.48 9.33
N LEU A 65 -10.33 -5.85 8.14
CA LEU A 65 -9.58 -5.67 6.88
C LEU A 65 -9.31 -4.19 6.58
N ASN A 66 -10.30 -3.32 6.80
CA ASN A 66 -10.14 -1.88 6.60
C ASN A 66 -9.15 -1.27 7.59
N LEU A 67 -9.15 -1.69 8.86
CA LEU A 67 -8.17 -1.25 9.84
C LEU A 67 -6.76 -1.69 9.44
N MET A 68 -6.58 -2.95 9.03
CA MET A 68 -5.29 -3.45 8.53
C MET A 68 -4.82 -2.67 7.30
N ALA A 69 -5.70 -2.44 6.32
CA ALA A 69 -5.38 -1.67 5.13
C ALA A 69 -5.00 -0.22 5.46
N THR A 70 -5.73 0.42 6.39
CA THR A 70 -5.43 1.79 6.84
C THR A 70 -4.08 1.86 7.55
N MET A 71 -3.78 0.92 8.43
CA MET A 71 -2.48 0.86 9.10
C MET A 71 -1.34 0.69 8.09
N LEU A 72 -1.48 -0.24 7.13
CA LEU A 72 -0.47 -0.44 6.09
C LEU A 72 -0.28 0.82 5.23
N LEU A 73 -1.36 1.54 4.93
CA LEU A 73 -1.29 2.79 4.17
C LEU A 73 -0.56 3.88 4.97
N VAL A 74 -0.84 4.03 6.26
CA VAL A 74 -0.17 5.01 7.12
C VAL A 74 1.32 4.68 7.26
N PHE A 75 1.68 3.43 7.54
CA PHE A 75 3.09 3.02 7.61
C PHE A 75 3.80 3.19 6.26
N GLY A 76 3.14 2.88 5.15
CA GLY A 76 3.67 3.11 3.81
C GLY A 76 3.91 4.59 3.53
N ALA A 77 2.98 5.46 3.92
CA ALA A 77 3.12 6.92 3.78
C ALA A 77 4.26 7.48 4.63
N VAL A 78 4.39 7.04 5.88
CA VAL A 78 5.51 7.43 6.75
C VAL A 78 6.84 6.93 6.18
N GLY A 79 6.91 5.67 5.76
CA GLY A 79 8.10 5.12 5.12
C GLY A 79 8.50 5.88 3.86
N MET A 80 7.54 6.25 3.02
CA MET A 80 7.77 7.09 1.84
C MET A 80 8.28 8.47 2.22
N ALA A 81 7.69 9.13 3.22
CA ALA A 81 8.15 10.44 3.68
C ALA A 81 9.61 10.38 4.17
N LEU A 82 9.96 9.36 4.95
CA LEU A 82 11.33 9.15 5.42
C LEU A 82 12.30 8.87 4.26
N ALA A 83 11.90 8.09 3.26
CA ALA A 83 12.71 7.82 2.07
C ALA A 83 12.97 9.10 1.27
N VAL A 84 11.93 9.93 1.05
CA VAL A 84 12.05 11.22 0.36
C VAL A 84 12.96 12.18 1.14
N LEU A 85 12.77 12.29 2.45
CA LEU A 85 13.59 13.15 3.31
C LEU A 85 15.05 12.67 3.35
N GLY A 86 15.29 11.37 3.47
CA GLY A 86 16.62 10.78 3.45
C GLY A 86 17.34 11.03 2.12
N THR A 87 16.66 10.81 1.00
CA THR A 87 17.18 11.07 -0.34
C THR A 87 17.48 12.57 -0.53
N TYR A 88 16.54 13.43 -0.12
CA TYR A 88 16.75 14.88 -0.17
C TYR A 88 17.98 15.33 0.64
N GLY A 89 18.12 14.81 1.88
CA GLY A 89 19.26 15.11 2.74
C GLY A 89 20.59 14.69 2.13
N LEU A 90 20.66 13.46 1.62
CA LEU A 90 21.85 12.91 0.97
C LEU A 90 22.25 13.72 -0.27
N VAL A 91 21.30 14.03 -1.14
CA VAL A 91 21.54 14.81 -2.36
C VAL A 91 21.95 16.25 -1.99
N SER A 92 21.28 16.88 -1.04
CA SER A 92 21.63 18.23 -0.56
C SER A 92 23.06 18.28 0.01
N TYR A 93 23.42 17.28 0.82
CA TYR A 93 24.77 17.15 1.36
C TYR A 93 25.81 17.01 0.25
N THR A 94 25.58 16.09 -0.69
CA THR A 94 26.50 15.85 -1.82
C THR A 94 26.64 17.10 -2.69
N VAL A 95 25.54 17.79 -2.97
CA VAL A 95 25.55 19.06 -3.71
C VAL A 95 26.39 20.13 -2.99
N THR A 96 26.18 20.29 -1.68
CA THR A 96 26.93 21.28 -0.88
C THR A 96 28.43 20.97 -0.90
N GLN A 97 28.78 19.69 -0.74
CA GLN A 97 30.16 19.25 -0.77
C GLN A 97 30.83 19.45 -2.16
N SER A 98 30.03 19.32 -3.23
CA SER A 98 30.52 19.47 -4.61
C SER A 98 30.37 20.90 -5.14
N THR A 99 29.97 21.89 -4.32
CA THR A 99 29.65 23.26 -4.79
C THR A 99 30.82 23.91 -5.48
N ARG A 100 32.03 23.74 -4.96
CA ARG A 100 33.27 24.30 -5.57
C ARG A 100 33.56 23.67 -6.94
N GLU A 101 33.44 22.36 -7.07
CA GLU A 101 33.62 21.63 -8.33
C GLU A 101 32.59 22.05 -9.37
N ILE A 102 31.33 22.17 -8.95
CA ILE A 102 30.23 22.65 -9.79
C ILE A 102 30.53 24.07 -10.28
N GLY A 103 31.00 24.96 -9.38
CA GLY A 103 31.35 26.33 -9.71
C GLY A 103 32.48 26.41 -10.77
N ILE A 104 33.52 25.59 -10.62
CA ILE A 104 34.61 25.52 -11.60
C ILE A 104 34.11 25.03 -12.96
N ARG A 105 33.31 23.97 -12.99
CA ARG A 105 32.73 23.44 -14.23
C ARG A 105 31.81 24.45 -14.94
N MET A 106 31.00 25.18 -14.16
CA MET A 106 30.14 26.24 -14.72
C MET A 106 30.96 27.42 -15.25
N ALA A 107 32.05 27.80 -14.58
CA ALA A 107 32.97 28.83 -15.08
C ALA A 107 33.66 28.41 -16.39
N LEU A 108 33.89 27.12 -16.60
CA LEU A 108 34.42 26.53 -17.84
C LEU A 108 33.33 26.30 -18.92
N GLY A 109 32.08 26.77 -18.69
CA GLY A 109 31.02 26.76 -19.68
C GLY A 109 30.02 25.58 -19.56
N ALA A 110 30.09 24.78 -18.48
CA ALA A 110 29.08 23.77 -18.24
C ALA A 110 27.72 24.41 -17.96
N SER A 111 26.66 23.87 -18.57
CA SER A 111 25.29 24.36 -18.34
C SER A 111 24.76 23.82 -17.00
N GLY A 112 23.94 24.61 -16.28
CA GLY A 112 23.27 24.16 -15.06
C GLY A 112 22.39 22.92 -15.29
N ARG A 113 21.90 22.72 -16.53
CA ARG A 113 21.17 21.49 -16.89
C ARG A 113 22.02 20.25 -16.85
N SER A 114 23.29 20.33 -17.19
CA SER A 114 24.22 19.18 -17.13
C SER A 114 24.49 18.75 -15.71
N VAL A 115 24.55 19.70 -14.78
CA VAL A 115 24.72 19.46 -13.34
C VAL A 115 23.45 18.76 -12.79
N VAL A 116 22.26 19.31 -13.07
CA VAL A 116 20.99 18.69 -12.64
C VAL A 116 20.86 17.27 -13.18
N ARG A 117 21.20 17.04 -14.44
CA ARG A 117 21.13 15.70 -15.07
C ARG A 117 22.07 14.71 -14.40
N GLU A 118 23.26 15.12 -14.01
CA GLU A 118 24.21 14.25 -13.30
C GLU A 118 23.68 13.81 -11.93
N PHE A 119 23.19 14.75 -11.10
CA PHE A 119 22.62 14.43 -9.80
C PHE A 119 21.32 13.61 -9.93
N LEU A 120 20.50 13.92 -10.92
CA LEU A 120 19.29 13.14 -11.22
C LEU A 120 19.64 11.70 -11.60
N GLY A 121 20.68 11.50 -12.41
CA GLY A 121 21.17 10.17 -12.78
C GLY A 121 21.60 9.35 -11.56
N ARG A 122 22.36 9.97 -10.64
CA ARG A 122 22.79 9.32 -9.39
C ARG A 122 21.60 9.00 -8.46
N GLY A 123 20.70 9.96 -8.27
CA GLY A 123 19.49 9.76 -7.47
C GLY A 123 18.60 8.66 -8.06
N LEU A 124 18.43 8.66 -9.38
CA LEU A 124 17.61 7.67 -10.07
C LEU A 124 18.23 6.26 -10.00
N SER A 125 19.55 6.13 -10.11
CA SER A 125 20.22 4.83 -9.95
C SER A 125 20.03 4.26 -8.55
N LEU A 126 20.17 5.09 -7.50
CA LEU A 126 19.88 4.71 -6.12
C LEU A 126 18.40 4.34 -5.94
N GLY A 127 17.49 5.12 -6.51
CA GLY A 127 16.05 4.84 -6.46
C GLY A 127 15.68 3.54 -7.17
N LEU A 128 16.27 3.26 -8.33
CA LEU A 128 16.03 2.02 -9.08
C LEU A 128 16.57 0.79 -8.36
N THR A 129 17.79 0.87 -7.79
CA THR A 129 18.34 -0.24 -7.00
C THR A 129 17.52 -0.51 -5.76
N GLY A 130 17.12 0.55 -5.02
CA GLY A 130 16.22 0.42 -3.88
C GLY A 130 14.84 -0.14 -4.25
N ALA A 131 14.28 0.32 -5.36
CA ALA A 131 13.01 -0.18 -5.89
C ALA A 131 13.10 -1.65 -6.31
N ALA A 132 14.19 -2.08 -6.96
CA ALA A 132 14.39 -3.47 -7.35
C ALA A 132 14.47 -4.39 -6.12
N LEU A 133 15.22 -4.00 -5.09
CA LEU A 133 15.28 -4.73 -3.82
C LEU A 133 13.93 -4.76 -3.11
N GLY A 134 13.23 -3.62 -3.05
CA GLY A 134 11.90 -3.52 -2.45
C GLY A 134 10.86 -4.39 -3.17
N LEU A 135 10.90 -4.44 -4.49
CA LEU A 135 10.04 -5.32 -5.30
C LEU A 135 10.34 -6.80 -5.03
N ALA A 136 11.62 -7.18 -4.94
CA ALA A 136 12.02 -8.55 -4.64
C ALA A 136 11.50 -9.00 -3.25
N VAL A 137 11.67 -8.16 -2.23
CA VAL A 137 11.16 -8.42 -0.88
C VAL A 137 9.63 -8.46 -0.88
N SER A 138 8.97 -7.49 -1.54
CA SER A 138 7.50 -7.43 -1.63
C SER A 138 6.91 -8.67 -2.31
N PHE A 139 7.56 -9.16 -3.37
CA PHE A 139 7.17 -10.39 -4.05
C PHE A 139 7.31 -11.61 -3.13
N GLY A 140 8.39 -11.70 -2.37
CA GLY A 140 8.61 -12.76 -1.38
C GLY A 140 7.54 -12.76 -0.28
N VAL A 141 7.30 -11.59 0.32
CA VAL A 141 6.26 -11.41 1.35
C VAL A 141 4.86 -11.67 0.80
N GLY A 142 4.55 -11.16 -0.41
CA GLY A 142 3.27 -11.41 -1.06
C GLY A 142 3.00 -12.89 -1.30
N ARG A 143 4.03 -13.67 -1.61
CA ARG A 143 3.92 -15.12 -1.80
C ARG A 143 3.67 -15.86 -0.48
N LEU A 144 4.30 -15.43 0.62
CA LEU A 144 4.06 -15.98 1.96
C LEU A 144 2.65 -15.65 2.47
N LEU A 145 2.16 -14.43 2.20
CA LEU A 145 0.84 -13.98 2.61
C LEU A 145 -0.29 -14.37 1.65
N GLY A 146 0.04 -14.98 0.52
CA GLY A 146 -0.93 -15.34 -0.54
C GLY A 146 -2.06 -16.27 -0.10
N SER A 147 -1.87 -17.01 0.99
CA SER A 147 -2.92 -17.82 1.63
C SER A 147 -3.93 -17.00 2.43
N VAL A 148 -3.59 -15.77 2.81
CA VAL A 148 -4.40 -14.87 3.66
C VAL A 148 -5.06 -13.76 2.85
N LEU A 149 -4.49 -13.39 1.70
CA LEU A 149 -5.06 -12.35 0.83
C LEU A 149 -6.19 -12.93 -0.05
N PHE A 150 -7.41 -12.62 0.33
CA PHE A 150 -8.60 -12.93 -0.46
C PHE A 150 -8.78 -11.91 -1.60
N GLY A 151 -8.83 -12.38 -2.84
CA GLY A 151 -9.34 -11.61 -3.98
C GLY A 151 -8.35 -10.81 -4.82
N VAL A 152 -7.12 -10.59 -4.35
CA VAL A 152 -6.04 -9.97 -5.15
C VAL A 152 -4.97 -11.02 -5.37
N GLY A 153 -4.64 -11.29 -6.64
CA GLY A 153 -3.52 -12.18 -6.95
C GLY A 153 -2.23 -11.59 -6.36
N PRO A 154 -1.35 -12.42 -5.74
CA PRO A 154 -0.10 -11.95 -5.13
C PRO A 154 0.87 -11.30 -6.14
N THR A 155 0.51 -11.24 -7.42
CA THR A 155 1.29 -10.72 -8.55
C THR A 155 0.49 -9.76 -9.42
N ASP A 156 -0.30 -8.85 -8.81
CA ASP A 156 -0.98 -7.82 -9.59
C ASP A 156 0.02 -6.80 -10.13
N ALA A 157 0.38 -6.95 -11.41
CA ALA A 157 1.33 -6.09 -12.11
C ALA A 157 0.95 -4.61 -12.08
N VAL A 158 -0.34 -4.29 -12.04
CA VAL A 158 -0.83 -2.91 -12.00
C VAL A 158 -0.52 -2.26 -10.65
N SER A 159 -0.72 -2.99 -9.56
CA SER A 159 -0.40 -2.50 -8.21
C SER A 159 1.11 -2.30 -8.04
N PHE A 160 1.93 -3.23 -8.53
CA PHE A 160 3.39 -3.08 -8.52
C PHE A 160 3.87 -1.89 -9.36
N ALA A 161 3.31 -1.68 -10.55
CA ALA A 161 3.64 -0.55 -11.40
C ALA A 161 3.27 0.79 -10.75
N ARG A 162 2.12 0.88 -10.09
CA ARG A 162 1.69 2.07 -9.34
C ARG A 162 2.64 2.36 -8.16
N ALA A 163 2.97 1.34 -7.37
CA ALA A 163 3.91 1.49 -6.26
C ALA A 163 5.27 1.98 -6.75
N LEU A 164 5.80 1.38 -7.82
CA LEU A 164 7.06 1.79 -8.45
C LEU A 164 6.99 3.25 -8.93
N ALA A 165 5.92 3.65 -9.60
CA ALA A 165 5.74 5.02 -10.08
C ALA A 165 5.72 6.04 -8.93
N ILE A 166 5.07 5.71 -7.81
CA ILE A 166 5.02 6.57 -6.60
C ILE A 166 6.42 6.70 -6.00
N VAL A 167 7.16 5.60 -5.84
CA VAL A 167 8.53 5.60 -5.29
C VAL A 167 9.46 6.42 -6.17
N LEU A 168 9.49 6.15 -7.47
CA LEU A 168 10.34 6.89 -8.41
C LEU A 168 9.97 8.37 -8.49
N GLY A 169 8.67 8.69 -8.44
CA GLY A 169 8.19 10.08 -8.36
C GLY A 169 8.74 10.80 -7.12
N GLY A 170 8.69 10.16 -5.96
CA GLY A 170 9.27 10.68 -4.72
C GLY A 170 10.78 10.92 -4.81
N VAL A 171 11.53 9.97 -5.37
CA VAL A 171 12.98 10.09 -5.59
C VAL A 171 13.31 11.24 -6.55
N ILE A 172 12.55 11.39 -7.64
CA ILE A 172 12.73 12.49 -8.60
C ILE A 172 12.53 13.83 -7.89
N VAL A 173 11.46 14.01 -7.15
CA VAL A 173 11.16 15.25 -6.41
C VAL A 173 12.28 15.53 -5.39
N ALA A 174 12.70 14.52 -4.62
CA ALA A 174 13.75 14.64 -3.61
C ALA A 174 15.11 15.02 -4.22
N THR A 175 15.36 14.64 -5.48
CA THR A 175 16.64 14.90 -6.16
C THR A 175 16.64 16.21 -6.95
N VAL A 176 15.54 16.50 -7.66
CA VAL A 176 15.45 17.68 -8.54
C VAL A 176 15.54 18.98 -7.76
N VAL A 177 14.86 19.06 -6.59
CA VAL A 177 14.80 20.30 -5.80
C VAL A 177 16.20 20.78 -5.35
N PRO A 178 17.03 19.93 -4.69
CA PRO A 178 18.39 20.38 -4.29
C PRO A 178 19.31 20.58 -5.49
N ALA A 179 19.22 19.75 -6.53
CA ALA A 179 20.04 19.88 -7.72
C ALA A 179 19.74 21.19 -8.47
N TRP A 180 18.48 21.59 -8.54
CA TRP A 180 18.08 22.84 -9.18
C TRP A 180 18.52 24.08 -8.39
N ARG A 181 18.49 24.02 -7.06
CA ARG A 181 19.03 25.07 -6.19
C ARG A 181 20.55 25.24 -6.44
N ALA A 182 21.28 24.14 -6.54
CA ALA A 182 22.72 24.17 -6.84
C ALA A 182 23.02 24.81 -8.20
N ALA A 183 22.28 24.44 -9.24
CA ALA A 183 22.44 24.97 -10.60
C ALA A 183 22.16 26.49 -10.71
N ARG A 184 21.50 27.09 -9.72
CA ARG A 184 21.21 28.53 -9.64
C ARG A 184 22.16 29.29 -8.74
N THR A 185 23.12 28.63 -8.09
CA THR A 185 24.11 29.30 -7.23
C THR A 185 25.10 30.08 -8.10
N ASP A 186 25.35 31.34 -7.73
CA ASP A 186 26.26 32.22 -8.42
C ASP A 186 27.68 31.66 -8.35
N PRO A 187 28.37 31.40 -9.50
CA PRO A 187 29.74 30.85 -9.54
C PRO A 187 30.74 31.70 -8.77
N LEU A 188 30.54 33.02 -8.74
CA LEU A 188 31.45 33.94 -8.04
C LEU A 188 31.36 33.78 -6.52
N ARG A 189 30.22 33.40 -5.99
CA ARG A 189 30.07 33.13 -4.55
C ARG A 189 30.61 31.75 -4.16
N ALA A 190 30.53 30.75 -5.06
CA ALA A 190 31.09 29.42 -4.85
C ALA A 190 32.64 29.42 -4.75
N LEU A 191 33.30 30.33 -5.40
CA LEU A 191 34.77 30.45 -5.37
C LEU A 191 35.31 31.25 -4.16
N ARG A 192 34.45 31.98 -3.43
CA ARG A 192 34.81 32.76 -2.24
C ARG A 192 34.62 32.03 -0.92
N GLN A 193 34.05 30.85 -0.91
CA GLN A 193 33.96 30.03 0.32
C GLN A 193 35.26 29.26 0.51
N PRO A 194 35.88 29.34 1.71
CA PRO A 194 37.12 28.67 2.04
C PRO A 194 36.98 27.13 2.02
#